data_4f9b456bbccd5f45d153252f1cd22270
#
_entry.id   4f9b456bbccd5f45d153252f1cd22270
#
_cell.length_a   1.000
_cell.length_b   1.000
_cell.length_c   1.000
_cell.angle_alpha   90.00
_cell.angle_beta   90.00
_cell.angle_gamma   90.00
#
_symmetry.space_group_name_H-M   'P 1'
#
loop_
_entity.id
_entity.type
_entity.pdbx_description
1 polymer ?
#
loop_
_entity_poly.entity_id
_entity_poly.type
_entity_poly.pdbx_seq_one_letter_code
_entity_poly.pdbx_strand_id
1 'polypeptide(L)'
;MIWAMSELIRNPKAMKRAQEEVREIIKGKEMVEEIDLSKFLYLKSVVKEALRLHPPAPLLVPRETTEACMIRGFEIPAKTRVLVNAKSIATDPTCWENPNEFLPERFLDSSIDFKGQHFEMLPFGVGRRGCPGVNFAMPLVELTLANLLFRFDWKLPLGLGIEDVNMDEAIGITVHKKDHLWLIATPFHE
;
A
#
# COMPACT_ATOMS: atom_id res chain seq x y z
N MET A 1 4.38 -1.19 -5.18
CA MET A 1 5.34 -2.32 -5.21
C MET A 1 6.59 -2.04 -4.37
N ILE A 2 7.43 -1.05 -4.71
CA ILE A 2 8.68 -0.77 -3.98
C ILE A 2 8.43 -0.57 -2.48
N TRP A 3 7.43 0.22 -2.10
CA TRP A 3 7.05 0.43 -0.70
C TRP A 3 6.69 -0.86 0.02
N ALA A 4 5.88 -1.73 -0.60
CA ALA A 4 5.54 -3.03 -0.01
C ALA A 4 6.78 -3.90 0.24
N MET A 5 7.71 -3.96 -0.72
CA MET A 5 8.97 -4.67 -0.53
C MET A 5 9.88 -4.02 0.52
N SER A 6 9.91 -2.68 0.60
CA SER A 6 10.67 -1.97 1.63
C SER A 6 10.13 -2.25 3.03
N GLU A 7 8.81 -2.25 3.18
CA GLU A 7 8.17 -2.58 4.46
C GLU A 7 8.38 -4.05 4.84
N LEU A 8 8.25 -4.97 3.89
CA LEU A 8 8.46 -6.39 4.15
C LEU A 8 9.90 -6.69 4.56
N ILE A 9 10.90 -6.10 3.91
CA ILE A 9 12.30 -6.33 4.30
C ILE A 9 12.64 -5.74 5.67
N ARG A 10 11.99 -4.64 6.06
CA ARG A 10 12.11 -4.05 7.40
C ARG A 10 11.33 -4.82 8.47
N ASN A 11 10.35 -5.62 8.06
CA ASN A 11 9.51 -6.42 8.94
C ASN A 11 9.64 -7.92 8.61
N PRO A 12 10.73 -8.61 9.02
CA PRO A 12 11.01 -9.99 8.61
C PRO A 12 9.91 -10.99 8.98
N LYS A 13 9.16 -10.73 10.06
CA LYS A 13 8.02 -11.57 10.45
C LYS A 13 6.89 -11.48 9.42
N ALA A 14 6.58 -10.27 8.96
CA ALA A 14 5.57 -10.04 7.92
C ALA A 14 6.03 -10.63 6.57
N MET A 15 7.31 -10.46 6.22
CA MET A 15 7.90 -11.06 5.02
C MET A 15 7.72 -12.57 5.04
N LYS A 16 8.17 -13.22 6.12
CA LYS A 16 8.08 -14.67 6.28
C LYS A 16 6.65 -15.18 6.15
N ARG A 17 5.72 -14.53 6.86
CA ARG A 17 4.30 -14.90 6.82
C ARG A 17 3.68 -14.77 5.43
N ALA A 18 4.01 -13.70 4.71
CA ALA A 18 3.54 -13.49 3.33
C ALA A 18 4.12 -14.55 2.37
N GLN A 19 5.40 -14.92 2.52
CA GLN A 19 6.03 -15.99 1.74
C GLN A 19 5.40 -17.35 2.05
N GLU A 20 5.20 -17.67 3.33
CA GLU A 20 4.56 -18.92 3.77
C GLU A 20 3.14 -19.07 3.19
N GLU A 21 2.31 -18.00 3.27
CA GLU A 21 0.96 -18.02 2.67
C GLU A 21 1.01 -18.31 1.17
N VAL A 22 1.83 -17.56 0.44
CA VAL A 22 1.89 -17.69 -1.03
C VAL A 22 2.42 -19.07 -1.42
N ARG A 23 3.50 -19.54 -0.81
CA ARG A 23 4.14 -20.82 -1.11
C ARG A 23 3.24 -22.01 -0.81
N GLU A 24 2.52 -21.98 0.33
CA GLU A 24 1.60 -23.05 0.68
C GLU A 24 0.40 -23.14 -0.29
N ILE A 25 -0.16 -21.98 -0.68
CA ILE A 25 -1.31 -21.95 -1.59
C ILE A 25 -0.93 -22.36 -3.02
N ILE A 26 0.31 -22.04 -3.45
CA ILE A 26 0.79 -22.29 -4.83
C ILE A 26 1.57 -23.60 -4.95
N LYS A 27 1.70 -24.32 -3.86
CA LYS A 27 2.45 -25.60 -3.85
C LYS A 27 2.12 -26.49 -5.04
N GLY A 28 3.18 -26.97 -5.72
CA GLY A 28 3.06 -27.80 -6.91
C GLY A 28 2.77 -27.05 -8.21
N LYS A 29 2.73 -25.71 -8.21
CA LYS A 29 2.65 -24.89 -9.43
C LYS A 29 4.01 -24.22 -9.74
N GLU A 30 4.20 -23.85 -10.99
CA GLU A 30 5.41 -23.13 -11.41
C GLU A 30 5.36 -21.63 -11.11
N MET A 31 4.17 -21.05 -11.04
CA MET A 31 3.97 -19.61 -10.83
C MET A 31 2.60 -19.31 -10.25
N VAL A 32 2.47 -18.11 -9.68
CA VAL A 32 1.19 -17.56 -9.25
C VAL A 32 0.44 -17.03 -10.47
N GLU A 33 -0.81 -17.39 -10.60
CA GLU A 33 -1.73 -16.91 -11.63
C GLU A 33 -2.79 -15.96 -11.05
N GLU A 34 -3.42 -15.16 -11.90
CA GLU A 34 -4.44 -14.19 -11.46
C GLU A 34 -5.60 -14.86 -10.68
N ILE A 35 -6.00 -16.05 -11.09
CA ILE A 35 -7.05 -16.83 -10.42
C ILE A 35 -6.71 -17.19 -8.97
N ASP A 36 -5.45 -17.23 -8.61
CA ASP A 36 -5.00 -17.55 -7.26
C ASP A 36 -5.10 -16.36 -6.30
N LEU A 37 -5.14 -15.13 -6.83
CA LEU A 37 -5.17 -13.89 -6.03
C LEU A 37 -6.31 -13.84 -5.02
N SER A 38 -7.44 -14.48 -5.33
CA SER A 38 -8.59 -14.52 -4.40
C SER A 38 -8.30 -15.27 -3.11
N LYS A 39 -7.30 -16.16 -3.09
CA LYS A 39 -6.93 -17.04 -1.98
C LYS A 39 -5.98 -16.36 -0.98
N PHE A 40 -5.26 -15.31 -1.38
CA PHE A 40 -4.27 -14.65 -0.53
C PHE A 40 -4.96 -13.60 0.35
N LEU A 41 -4.97 -13.85 1.65
CA LEU A 41 -5.54 -12.93 2.63
C LEU A 41 -4.46 -12.01 3.22
N TYR A 42 -3.34 -12.61 3.62
CA TYR A 42 -2.25 -11.85 4.24
C TYR A 42 -1.52 -10.97 3.21
N LEU A 43 -1.25 -11.49 2.01
CA LEU A 43 -0.67 -10.70 0.94
C LEU A 43 -1.49 -9.44 0.62
N LYS A 44 -2.82 -9.57 0.55
CA LYS A 44 -3.72 -8.43 0.33
C LYS A 44 -3.65 -7.44 1.49
N SER A 45 -3.53 -7.94 2.71
CA SER A 45 -3.35 -7.10 3.90
C SER A 45 -2.03 -6.34 3.87
N VAL A 46 -0.94 -6.98 3.41
CA VAL A 46 0.36 -6.33 3.14
C VAL A 46 0.22 -5.19 2.14
N VAL A 47 -0.48 -5.42 1.04
CA VAL A 47 -0.68 -4.39 -0.01
C VAL A 47 -1.54 -3.24 0.51
N LYS A 48 -2.62 -3.53 1.26
CA LYS A 48 -3.46 -2.51 1.89
C LYS A 48 -2.65 -1.66 2.88
N GLU A 49 -1.86 -2.28 3.74
CA GLU A 49 -1.05 -1.56 4.73
C GLU A 49 0.04 -0.72 4.07
N ALA A 50 0.68 -1.21 3.03
CA ALA A 50 1.62 -0.42 2.24
C ALA A 50 0.96 0.80 1.59
N LEU A 51 -0.27 0.68 1.10
CA LEU A 51 -1.04 1.80 0.53
C LEU A 51 -1.50 2.80 1.59
N ARG A 52 -1.78 2.33 2.80
CA ARG A 52 -2.14 3.18 3.95
C ARG A 52 -0.95 4.05 4.37
N LEU A 53 0.21 3.43 4.61
CA LEU A 53 1.42 4.14 5.05
C LEU A 53 2.06 4.98 3.94
N HIS A 54 1.97 4.53 2.69
CA HIS A 54 2.62 5.14 1.54
C HIS A 54 1.63 5.39 0.39
N PRO A 55 0.60 6.24 0.60
CA PRO A 55 -0.36 6.54 -0.45
C PRO A 55 0.35 7.21 -1.62
N PRO A 56 0.14 6.73 -2.87
CA PRO A 56 0.83 7.28 -4.05
C PRO A 56 0.58 8.77 -4.28
N ALA A 57 -0.59 9.26 -3.90
CA ALA A 57 -1.00 10.66 -3.99
C ALA A 57 -1.44 11.17 -2.60
N PRO A 58 -0.50 11.61 -1.73
CA PRO A 58 -0.78 11.93 -0.33
C PRO A 58 -1.77 13.08 -0.13
N LEU A 59 -1.85 14.01 -1.09
CA LEU A 59 -2.80 15.13 -1.09
C LEU A 59 -3.95 14.95 -2.10
N LEU A 60 -4.04 13.78 -2.72
CA LEU A 60 -4.89 13.47 -3.85
C LEU A 60 -4.71 14.49 -5.00
N VAL A 61 -5.57 14.42 -6.02
CA VAL A 61 -5.55 15.41 -7.10
C VAL A 61 -6.24 16.68 -6.63
N PRO A 62 -5.62 17.87 -6.79
CA PRO A 62 -6.23 19.16 -6.44
C PRO A 62 -7.60 19.32 -7.09
N ARG A 63 -8.54 19.86 -6.35
CA ARG A 63 -9.91 20.15 -6.80
C ARG A 63 -10.20 21.62 -6.69
N GLU A 64 -11.30 22.05 -7.28
CA GLU A 64 -11.81 23.42 -7.21
C GLU A 64 -13.32 23.37 -6.98
N THR A 65 -13.83 24.21 -6.08
CA THR A 65 -15.26 24.36 -5.87
C THR A 65 -15.91 25.05 -7.08
N THR A 66 -17.00 24.49 -7.60
CA THR A 66 -17.76 25.09 -8.69
C THR A 66 -18.70 26.21 -8.22
N GLU A 67 -19.15 26.12 -6.98
CA GLU A 67 -20.05 27.06 -6.33
C GLU A 67 -19.67 27.22 -4.86
N ALA A 68 -20.16 28.26 -4.19
CA ALA A 68 -19.98 28.44 -2.76
C ALA A 68 -20.72 27.35 -2.00
N CYS A 69 -20.12 26.84 -0.94
CA CYS A 69 -20.70 25.80 -0.08
C CYS A 69 -20.32 26.01 1.38
N MET A 70 -21.10 25.39 2.28
CA MET A 70 -20.82 25.38 3.71
C MET A 70 -20.26 24.05 4.15
N ILE A 71 -19.10 24.05 4.82
CA ILE A 71 -18.50 22.86 5.42
C ILE A 71 -18.26 23.13 6.91
N ARG A 72 -18.96 22.40 7.77
CA ARG A 72 -18.87 22.51 9.24
C ARG A 72 -18.98 23.97 9.76
N GLY A 73 -19.85 24.78 9.16
CA GLY A 73 -20.06 26.18 9.54
C GLY A 73 -19.10 27.18 8.89
N PHE A 74 -18.15 26.72 8.09
CA PHE A 74 -17.26 27.58 7.30
C PHE A 74 -17.82 27.76 5.89
N GLU A 75 -17.90 29.00 5.43
CA GLU A 75 -18.24 29.33 4.06
C GLU A 75 -16.99 29.13 3.17
N ILE A 76 -17.13 28.30 2.17
CA ILE A 76 -16.09 28.05 1.16
C ILE A 76 -16.55 28.70 -0.14
N PRO A 77 -15.88 29.76 -0.59
CA PRO A 77 -16.23 30.45 -1.83
C PRO A 77 -16.12 29.54 -3.06
N ALA A 78 -16.82 29.90 -4.15
CA ALA A 78 -16.57 29.31 -5.48
C ALA A 78 -15.12 29.58 -5.90
N LYS A 79 -14.56 28.70 -6.77
CA LYS A 79 -13.17 28.77 -7.25
C LYS A 79 -12.09 28.60 -6.16
N THR A 80 -12.47 28.05 -5.02
CA THR A 80 -11.52 27.70 -3.95
C THR A 80 -10.82 26.39 -4.29
N ARG A 81 -9.48 26.39 -4.25
CA ARG A 81 -8.68 25.16 -4.41
C ARG A 81 -8.80 24.31 -3.13
N VAL A 82 -9.09 23.01 -3.33
CA VAL A 82 -9.28 22.06 -2.25
C VAL A 82 -8.26 20.92 -2.40
N LEU A 83 -7.53 20.64 -1.34
CA LEU A 83 -6.64 19.49 -1.20
C LEU A 83 -7.17 18.58 -0.09
N VAL A 84 -7.13 17.27 -0.32
CA VAL A 84 -7.49 16.27 0.69
C VAL A 84 -6.22 15.59 1.16
N ASN A 85 -5.86 15.76 2.42
CA ASN A 85 -4.67 15.15 3.01
C ASN A 85 -4.92 13.66 3.33
N ALA A 86 -4.90 12.82 2.29
CA ALA A 86 -5.12 11.38 2.41
C ALA A 86 -4.06 10.69 3.28
N LYS A 87 -2.82 11.21 3.29
CA LYS A 87 -1.73 10.69 4.15
C LYS A 87 -2.07 10.89 5.64
N SER A 88 -2.44 12.10 6.04
CA SER A 88 -2.82 12.37 7.43
C SER A 88 -4.05 11.57 7.85
N ILE A 89 -5.03 11.41 6.98
CA ILE A 89 -6.22 10.60 7.25
C ILE A 89 -5.82 9.13 7.49
N ALA A 90 -4.94 8.59 6.65
CA ALA A 90 -4.49 7.21 6.73
C ALA A 90 -3.57 6.92 7.93
N THR A 91 -3.08 7.97 8.61
CA THR A 91 -2.24 7.87 9.81
C THR A 91 -2.84 8.57 11.02
N ASP A 92 -4.15 8.86 11.00
CA ASP A 92 -4.84 9.51 12.11
C ASP A 92 -4.98 8.54 13.30
N PRO A 93 -4.43 8.88 14.49
CA PRO A 93 -4.52 8.01 15.67
C PRO A 93 -5.94 7.84 16.22
N THR A 94 -6.88 8.68 15.79
CA THR A 94 -8.30 8.51 16.15
C THR A 94 -8.97 7.38 15.38
N CYS A 95 -8.41 6.99 14.22
CA CYS A 95 -8.92 5.93 13.35
C CYS A 95 -8.03 4.68 13.37
N TRP A 96 -6.74 4.84 13.65
CA TRP A 96 -5.75 3.79 13.53
C TRP A 96 -4.93 3.60 14.80
N GLU A 97 -4.98 2.41 15.37
CA GLU A 97 -4.06 2.02 16.45
C GLU A 97 -2.64 1.86 15.88
N ASN A 98 -1.62 2.37 16.62
CA ASN A 98 -0.23 2.40 16.16
C ASN A 98 -0.10 2.87 14.70
N PRO A 99 -0.54 4.10 14.38
CA PRO A 99 -0.79 4.55 13.00
C PRO A 99 0.46 4.57 12.10
N ASN A 100 1.66 4.63 12.70
CA ASN A 100 2.93 4.70 11.98
C ASN A 100 3.63 3.34 11.85
N GLU A 101 3.08 2.28 12.45
CA GLU A 101 3.64 0.94 12.36
C GLU A 101 3.07 0.18 11.17
N PHE A 102 3.91 -0.62 10.52
CA PHE A 102 3.50 -1.53 9.46
C PHE A 102 2.93 -2.81 10.05
N LEU A 103 1.61 -2.89 10.12
CA LEU A 103 0.85 -3.99 10.73
C LEU A 103 -0.21 -4.51 9.75
N PRO A 104 0.13 -5.42 8.81
CA PRO A 104 -0.83 -6.00 7.88
C PRO A 104 -2.01 -6.69 8.57
N GLU A 105 -1.80 -7.17 9.79
CA GLU A 105 -2.79 -7.87 10.61
C GLU A 105 -4.06 -7.05 10.83
N ARG A 106 -3.97 -5.72 10.82
CA ARG A 106 -5.14 -4.83 10.97
C ARG A 106 -6.21 -5.01 9.88
N PHE A 107 -5.83 -5.62 8.76
CA PHE A 107 -6.74 -5.85 7.63
C PHE A 107 -7.25 -7.29 7.51
N LEU A 108 -6.79 -8.23 8.36
CA LEU A 108 -7.20 -9.63 8.26
C LEU A 108 -8.68 -9.84 8.60
N ASP A 109 -9.12 -9.23 9.71
CA ASP A 109 -10.50 -9.34 10.19
C ASP A 109 -11.26 -8.01 10.05
N SER A 110 -10.81 -7.15 9.13
CA SER A 110 -11.36 -5.83 8.91
C SER A 110 -12.07 -5.73 7.57
N SER A 111 -13.23 -5.06 7.56
CA SER A 111 -13.94 -4.71 6.33
C SER A 111 -13.31 -3.51 5.61
N ILE A 112 -12.35 -2.82 6.22
CA ILE A 112 -11.73 -1.60 5.66
C ILE A 112 -11.06 -1.92 4.33
N ASP A 113 -11.39 -1.13 3.31
CA ASP A 113 -10.90 -1.27 1.95
C ASP A 113 -10.72 0.12 1.31
N PHE A 114 -9.88 0.16 0.28
CA PHE A 114 -9.60 1.37 -0.52
C PHE A 114 -10.64 1.65 -1.62
N LYS A 115 -11.76 0.90 -1.66
CA LYS A 115 -12.82 1.05 -2.70
C LYS A 115 -13.73 2.28 -2.51
N GLY A 116 -13.40 3.16 -1.55
CA GLY A 116 -14.09 4.42 -1.33
C GLY A 116 -15.35 4.33 -0.45
N GLN A 117 -15.52 3.22 0.28
CA GLN A 117 -16.57 3.07 1.31
C GLN A 117 -16.04 3.44 2.71
N HIS A 118 -14.72 3.43 2.89
CA HIS A 118 -14.03 3.70 4.15
C HIS A 118 -13.20 4.96 3.99
N PHE A 119 -13.66 6.05 4.61
CA PHE A 119 -13.04 7.37 4.44
C PHE A 119 -11.70 7.51 5.17
N GLU A 120 -11.39 6.61 6.10
CA GLU A 120 -10.11 6.49 6.77
C GLU A 120 -8.98 5.93 5.87
N MET A 121 -9.34 5.40 4.67
CA MET A 121 -8.38 4.82 3.72
C MET A 121 -8.69 5.22 2.28
N LEU A 122 -8.07 6.27 1.79
CA LEU A 122 -8.37 6.89 0.49
C LEU A 122 -7.14 6.99 -0.45
N PRO A 123 -6.31 5.96 -0.62
CA PRO A 123 -5.10 6.04 -1.46
C PRO A 123 -5.40 6.34 -2.94
N PHE A 124 -6.62 6.04 -3.39
CA PHE A 124 -7.10 6.25 -4.76
C PHE A 124 -8.19 7.31 -4.87
N GLY A 125 -8.44 8.05 -3.79
CA GLY A 125 -9.57 8.97 -3.70
C GLY A 125 -10.92 8.24 -3.66
N VAL A 126 -12.00 9.00 -3.83
CA VAL A 126 -13.38 8.49 -3.68
C VAL A 126 -14.36 9.23 -4.58
N GLY A 127 -15.51 8.60 -4.84
CA GLY A 127 -16.63 9.15 -5.57
C GLY A 127 -16.36 9.29 -7.06
N ARG A 128 -17.05 10.25 -7.71
CA ARG A 128 -17.01 10.46 -9.17
C ARG A 128 -15.62 10.78 -9.74
N ARG A 129 -14.67 11.14 -8.89
CA ARG A 129 -13.27 11.48 -9.22
C ARG A 129 -12.26 10.51 -8.59
N GLY A 130 -12.72 9.36 -8.11
CA GLY A 130 -11.83 8.26 -7.72
C GLY A 130 -10.99 7.78 -8.90
N CYS A 131 -9.87 7.14 -8.61
CA CYS A 131 -8.96 6.62 -9.63
C CYS A 131 -9.66 5.56 -10.50
N PRO A 132 -9.74 5.72 -11.83
CA PRO A 132 -10.38 4.74 -12.69
C PRO A 132 -9.53 3.48 -12.90
N GLY A 133 -8.22 3.56 -12.63
CA GLY A 133 -7.28 2.47 -12.87
C GLY A 133 -7.13 1.47 -11.72
N VAL A 134 -7.82 1.64 -10.60
CA VAL A 134 -7.62 0.82 -9.39
C VAL A 134 -7.89 -0.67 -9.64
N ASN A 135 -8.95 -0.98 -10.39
CA ASN A 135 -9.32 -2.37 -10.68
C ASN A 135 -8.33 -3.08 -11.61
N PHE A 136 -7.56 -2.33 -12.39
CA PHE A 136 -6.48 -2.87 -13.20
C PHE A 136 -5.16 -2.96 -12.41
N ALA A 137 -4.84 -1.91 -11.66
CA ALA A 137 -3.56 -1.78 -10.98
C ALA A 137 -3.42 -2.76 -9.81
N MET A 138 -4.49 -2.98 -9.03
CA MET A 138 -4.41 -3.81 -7.83
C MET A 138 -4.10 -5.28 -8.11
N PRO A 139 -4.80 -5.97 -9.02
CA PRO A 139 -4.43 -7.34 -9.38
C PRO A 139 -2.98 -7.44 -9.89
N LEU A 140 -2.53 -6.46 -10.67
CA LEU A 140 -1.15 -6.44 -11.17
C LEU A 140 -0.12 -6.30 -10.04
N VAL A 141 -0.37 -5.43 -9.06
CA VAL A 141 0.49 -5.27 -7.87
C VAL A 141 0.51 -6.54 -7.04
N GLU A 142 -0.66 -7.12 -6.77
CA GLU A 142 -0.79 -8.35 -5.98
C GLU A 142 -0.11 -9.53 -6.69
N LEU A 143 -0.34 -9.72 -7.99
CA LEU A 143 0.23 -10.79 -8.79
C LEU A 143 1.77 -10.70 -8.84
N THR A 144 2.28 -9.49 -9.07
CA THR A 144 3.72 -9.27 -9.13
C THR A 144 4.36 -9.53 -7.77
N LEU A 145 3.79 -9.00 -6.68
CA LEU A 145 4.30 -9.21 -5.32
C LEU A 145 4.26 -10.70 -4.96
N ALA A 146 3.15 -11.38 -5.25
CA ALA A 146 2.99 -12.80 -5.00
C ALA A 146 4.09 -13.63 -5.71
N ASN A 147 4.35 -13.38 -6.99
CA ASN A 147 5.40 -14.09 -7.74
C ASN A 147 6.81 -13.78 -7.22
N LEU A 148 7.08 -12.55 -6.78
CA LEU A 148 8.36 -12.20 -6.14
C LEU A 148 8.56 -12.96 -4.82
N LEU A 149 7.52 -13.07 -4.00
CA LEU A 149 7.57 -13.79 -2.72
C LEU A 149 7.57 -15.31 -2.90
N PHE A 150 6.91 -15.82 -3.92
CA PHE A 150 6.88 -17.23 -4.26
C PHE A 150 8.25 -17.73 -4.71
N ARG A 151 8.88 -17.03 -5.65
CA ARG A 151 10.07 -17.49 -6.33
C ARG A 151 11.39 -17.22 -5.62
N PHE A 152 11.44 -16.24 -4.72
CA PHE A 152 12.69 -15.77 -4.15
C PHE A 152 12.62 -15.57 -2.63
N ASP A 153 13.75 -15.88 -2.00
CA ASP A 153 14.09 -15.34 -0.69
C ASP A 153 14.83 -14.01 -0.87
N TRP A 154 14.49 -13.05 -0.03
CA TRP A 154 14.97 -11.68 -0.16
C TRP A 154 15.84 -11.30 1.03
N LYS A 155 17.00 -10.73 0.77
CA LYS A 155 17.95 -10.23 1.79
C LYS A 155 18.50 -8.87 1.40
N LEU A 156 18.93 -8.13 2.40
CA LEU A 156 19.74 -6.94 2.17
C LEU A 156 21.14 -7.33 1.67
N PRO A 157 21.81 -6.46 0.89
CA PRO A 157 23.23 -6.62 0.55
C PRO A 157 24.10 -6.79 1.80
N LEU A 158 25.23 -7.47 1.64
CA LEU A 158 26.16 -7.70 2.73
C LEU A 158 26.62 -6.38 3.35
N GLY A 159 26.56 -6.29 4.68
CA GLY A 159 26.95 -5.12 5.45
C GLY A 159 25.83 -4.11 5.68
N LEU A 160 24.63 -4.32 5.14
CA LEU A 160 23.46 -3.48 5.40
C LEU A 160 22.50 -4.14 6.41
N GLY A 161 22.02 -3.36 7.38
CA GLY A 161 20.98 -3.72 8.34
C GLY A 161 19.61 -3.17 7.93
N ILE A 162 18.58 -3.56 8.67
CA ILE A 162 17.19 -3.11 8.47
C ILE A 162 17.10 -1.58 8.62
N GLU A 163 17.90 -1.01 9.52
CA GLU A 163 18.01 0.42 9.80
C GLU A 163 18.58 1.23 8.63
N ASP A 164 19.35 0.59 7.75
CA ASP A 164 19.95 1.23 6.58
C ASP A 164 18.95 1.37 5.41
N VAL A 165 17.78 0.73 5.53
CA VAL A 165 16.73 0.88 4.53
C VAL A 165 16.09 2.25 4.67
N ASN A 166 16.59 3.23 3.91
CA ASN A 166 16.04 4.58 3.89
C ASN A 166 14.55 4.55 3.46
N MET A 167 13.67 5.17 4.24
CA MET A 167 12.24 5.27 3.97
C MET A 167 11.81 6.69 3.57
N ASP A 168 12.76 7.56 3.21
CA ASP A 168 12.47 8.91 2.74
C ASP A 168 11.64 8.89 1.45
N GLU A 169 10.73 9.85 1.39
CA GLU A 169 9.86 10.08 0.24
C GLU A 169 10.48 11.16 -0.68
N ALA A 170 10.44 10.93 -1.99
CA ALA A 170 10.68 11.97 -2.97
C ALA A 170 9.38 12.72 -3.26
N ILE A 171 9.44 14.04 -3.18
CA ILE A 171 8.28 14.94 -3.33
C ILE A 171 7.88 15.04 -4.80
N GLY A 172 6.58 14.88 -5.07
CA GLY A 172 5.98 15.01 -6.40
C GLY A 172 4.45 14.98 -6.31
N ILE A 173 3.77 15.02 -7.44
CA ILE A 173 2.32 14.76 -7.52
C ILE A 173 2.04 13.34 -7.04
N THR A 174 2.91 12.40 -7.41
CA THR A 174 2.97 11.06 -6.84
C THR A 174 4.24 10.94 -6.01
N VAL A 175 4.10 10.36 -4.83
CA VAL A 175 5.22 10.13 -3.91
C VAL A 175 5.80 8.74 -4.15
N HIS A 176 7.10 8.71 -4.38
CA HIS A 176 7.87 7.47 -4.50
C HIS A 176 9.02 7.46 -3.51
N LYS A 177 9.61 6.32 -3.33
CA LYS A 177 10.80 6.17 -2.48
C LYS A 177 11.97 6.98 -3.07
N LYS A 178 12.62 7.80 -2.25
CA LYS A 178 13.71 8.68 -2.67
C LYS A 178 14.90 7.88 -3.18
N ASP A 179 15.33 6.91 -2.41
CA ASP A 179 16.47 6.07 -2.74
C ASP A 179 16.01 4.71 -3.30
N HIS A 180 16.78 4.15 -4.22
CA HIS A 180 16.51 2.82 -4.73
C HIS A 180 16.59 1.76 -3.63
N LEU A 181 15.69 0.77 -3.70
CA LEU A 181 15.75 -0.40 -2.85
C LEU A 181 16.64 -1.46 -3.51
N TRP A 182 17.76 -1.78 -2.88
CA TRP A 182 18.68 -2.82 -3.32
C TRP A 182 18.48 -4.06 -2.48
N LEU A 183 18.14 -5.17 -3.12
CA LEU A 183 17.92 -6.47 -2.48
C LEU A 183 18.64 -7.57 -3.24
N ILE A 184 19.05 -8.60 -2.51
CA ILE A 184 19.58 -9.84 -3.08
C ILE A 184 18.42 -10.83 -3.15
N ALA A 185 18.15 -11.30 -4.35
CA ALA A 185 17.18 -12.36 -4.62
C ALA A 185 17.90 -13.72 -4.69
N THR A 186 17.49 -14.65 -3.86
CA THR A 186 17.95 -16.05 -3.92
C THR A 186 16.78 -16.91 -4.36
N PRO A 187 16.89 -17.71 -5.44
CA PRO A 187 15.80 -18.60 -5.85
C PRO A 187 15.38 -19.52 -4.71
N PHE A 188 14.08 -19.58 -4.47
CA PHE A 188 13.49 -20.54 -3.53
C PHE A 188 13.26 -21.86 -4.26
N HIS A 189 13.70 -22.94 -3.68
CA HIS A 189 13.46 -24.32 -4.12
C HIS A 189 12.72 -25.06 -3.02
N GLU A 190 11.62 -25.73 -3.39
CA GLU A 190 10.90 -26.64 -2.47
C GLU A 190 11.75 -27.86 -2.11
#